data_4757fb8b2fbcf177da2c585127099eba
#
_entry.id   4757fb8b2fbcf177da2c585127099eba
#
_cell.length_a   1.000
_cell.length_b   1.000
_cell.length_c   1.000
_cell.angle_alpha   90.00
_cell.angle_beta   90.00
_cell.angle_gamma   90.00
#
_symmetry.space_group_name_H-M   'P 1'
#
loop_
_entity.id
_entity.type
_entity.pdbx_description
1 polymer ?
#
loop_
_entity_poly.entity_id
_entity_poly.type
_entity_poly.pdbx_seq_one_letter_code
_entity_poly.pdbx_strand_id
1 'polypeptide(L)'
;MKKTILTLGITAVAFSQDLPFERGEINPYSKYFTGTTYLNTFDDAGGGRSANASLVTFEPCSRTHWHTHEKGQLLIILSGEGVVKIEGQKAIKATPGAIIKIDSDAKHFHAGGKTTQMAHISVMGMPNKTTWLEKVSDEEFESVLRELQ
;
A
#
# COMPACT_ATOMS: atom_id res chain seq x y z
N MET A 1 51.28 12.28 18.12
CA MET A 1 50.73 11.38 17.11
C MET A 1 49.21 11.56 17.11
N LYS A 2 48.63 12.19 16.08
CA LYS A 2 47.19 12.41 15.92
C LYS A 2 46.61 11.21 15.20
N LYS A 3 45.74 10.43 15.82
CA LYS A 3 44.99 9.34 15.17
C LYS A 3 43.82 9.93 14.46
N THR A 4 43.84 9.89 13.12
CA THR A 4 42.70 10.24 12.26
C THR A 4 41.77 9.04 12.23
N ILE A 5 40.57 9.18 12.77
CA ILE A 5 39.50 8.18 12.66
C ILE A 5 38.81 8.43 11.33
N LEU A 6 38.98 7.51 10.39
CA LEU A 6 38.27 7.50 9.12
C LEU A 6 36.88 6.89 9.38
N THR A 7 35.85 7.73 9.42
CA THR A 7 34.46 7.26 9.52
C THR A 7 34.02 6.82 8.12
N LEU A 8 33.91 5.51 7.90
CA LEU A 8 33.36 4.97 6.67
C LEU A 8 31.84 5.15 6.72
N GLY A 9 31.35 6.14 6.01
CA GLY A 9 29.91 6.34 5.83
C GLY A 9 29.36 5.20 4.94
N ILE A 10 28.59 4.30 5.54
CA ILE A 10 27.79 3.32 4.78
C ILE A 10 26.61 4.08 4.22
N THR A 11 26.69 4.51 2.99
CA THR A 11 25.49 4.92 2.23
C THR A 11 24.67 3.68 1.95
N ALA A 12 23.56 3.52 2.66
CA ALA A 12 22.56 2.54 2.31
C ALA A 12 22.01 2.92 0.92
N VAL A 13 22.44 2.19 -0.10
CA VAL A 13 21.81 2.24 -1.42
C VAL A 13 20.46 1.58 -1.24
N ALA A 14 19.40 2.37 -1.15
CA ALA A 14 18.05 1.86 -1.29
C ALA A 14 17.94 1.30 -2.70
N PHE A 15 17.95 -0.02 -2.84
CA PHE A 15 17.55 -0.67 -4.07
C PHE A 15 16.07 -0.37 -4.26
N SER A 16 15.75 0.66 -5.03
CA SER A 16 14.47 0.75 -5.71
C SER A 16 14.40 -0.49 -6.60
N GLN A 17 13.59 -1.47 -6.22
CA GLN A 17 13.28 -2.54 -7.15
C GLN A 17 12.53 -1.89 -8.31
N ASP A 18 13.17 -1.85 -9.48
CA ASP A 18 12.53 -1.36 -10.70
C ASP A 18 11.32 -2.26 -10.97
N LEU A 19 10.14 -1.71 -10.79
CA LEU A 19 8.92 -2.39 -11.17
C LEU A 19 8.86 -2.46 -12.70
N PRO A 20 8.35 -3.56 -13.28
CA PRO A 20 8.14 -3.67 -14.73
C PRO A 20 6.99 -2.78 -15.23
N PHE A 21 6.44 -1.94 -14.37
CA PHE A 21 5.32 -1.04 -14.63
C PHE A 21 5.68 0.37 -14.20
N GLU A 22 5.22 1.36 -14.95
CA GLU A 22 5.29 2.75 -14.52
C GLU A 22 4.44 2.96 -13.27
N ARG A 23 4.94 3.81 -12.36
CA ARG A 23 4.26 4.14 -11.11
C ARG A 23 2.88 4.78 -11.31
N GLY A 24 2.69 5.46 -12.43
CA GLY A 24 1.49 6.23 -12.72
C GLY A 24 1.54 7.64 -12.14
N GLU A 25 0.39 8.30 -12.17
CA GLU A 25 0.21 9.68 -11.74
C GLU A 25 -0.14 9.78 -10.26
N ILE A 26 -0.07 10.99 -9.71
CA ILE A 26 -0.59 11.28 -8.36
C ILE A 26 -2.04 10.76 -8.28
N ASN A 27 -2.32 9.99 -7.25
CA ASN A 27 -3.62 9.35 -7.08
C ASN A 27 -4.76 10.38 -7.06
N PRO A 28 -5.70 10.33 -8.02
CA PRO A 28 -6.80 11.31 -8.11
C PRO A 28 -7.79 11.20 -6.93
N TYR A 29 -7.76 10.11 -6.18
CA TYR A 29 -8.58 9.89 -4.99
C TYR A 29 -7.91 10.39 -3.71
N SER A 30 -6.92 11.29 -3.81
CA SER A 30 -6.08 11.77 -2.70
C SER A 30 -6.85 12.23 -1.45
N LYS A 31 -8.09 12.70 -1.58
CA LYS A 31 -8.95 13.07 -0.44
C LYS A 31 -9.25 11.89 0.52
N TYR A 32 -9.09 10.66 0.06
CA TYR A 32 -9.28 9.43 0.84
C TYR A 32 -7.97 8.77 1.27
N PHE A 33 -6.87 9.51 1.17
CA PHE A 33 -5.54 9.04 1.52
C PHE A 33 -4.85 10.04 2.44
N THR A 34 -3.94 9.56 3.26
CA THR A 34 -2.96 10.38 3.98
C THR A 34 -1.62 10.22 3.29
N GLY A 35 -0.87 11.31 3.11
CA GLY A 35 0.43 11.28 2.44
C GLY A 35 0.33 11.19 0.92
N THR A 36 1.44 10.83 0.26
CA THR A 36 1.54 10.78 -1.19
C THR A 36 1.37 9.35 -1.68
N THR A 37 0.46 9.16 -2.64
CA THR A 37 0.22 7.89 -3.31
C THR A 37 0.13 8.11 -4.82
N TYR A 38 0.42 7.06 -5.58
CA TYR A 38 0.34 7.07 -7.04
C TYR A 38 -0.56 5.95 -7.50
N LEU A 39 -1.20 6.14 -8.65
CA LEU A 39 -2.11 5.19 -9.26
C LEU A 39 -1.78 5.02 -10.74
N ASN A 40 -1.63 3.79 -11.17
CA ASN A 40 -1.59 3.39 -12.57
C ASN A 40 -2.68 2.35 -12.81
N THR A 41 -3.72 2.70 -13.54
CA THR A 41 -4.82 1.79 -13.87
C THR A 41 -4.45 0.99 -15.12
N PHE A 42 -4.29 -0.32 -14.96
CA PHE A 42 -3.99 -1.23 -16.06
C PHE A 42 -5.24 -1.62 -16.83
N ASP A 43 -6.33 -1.79 -16.11
CA ASP A 43 -7.62 -2.18 -16.64
C ASP A 43 -8.74 -1.60 -15.78
N ASP A 44 -9.63 -0.85 -16.41
CA ASP A 44 -10.83 -0.27 -15.80
C ASP A 44 -12.06 -1.18 -15.92
N ALA A 45 -11.87 -2.45 -16.32
CA ALA A 45 -12.92 -3.41 -16.63
C ALA A 45 -13.79 -3.04 -17.87
N GLY A 46 -13.28 -2.16 -18.72
CA GLY A 46 -13.91 -1.90 -20.02
C GLY A 46 -13.96 -3.15 -20.90
N GLY A 47 -14.74 -3.12 -21.98
CA GLY A 47 -14.84 -4.21 -22.94
C GLY A 47 -15.39 -5.53 -22.37
N GLY A 48 -16.24 -5.47 -21.32
CA GLY A 48 -16.94 -6.62 -20.75
C GLY A 48 -16.11 -7.50 -19.79
N ARG A 49 -14.91 -7.06 -19.38
CA ARG A 49 -14.14 -7.77 -18.37
C ARG A 49 -14.79 -7.66 -16.98
N SER A 50 -14.68 -8.70 -16.17
CA SER A 50 -15.32 -8.81 -14.86
C SER A 50 -14.46 -8.32 -13.69
N ALA A 51 -13.28 -7.76 -13.96
CA ALA A 51 -12.38 -7.23 -12.96
C ALA A 51 -11.63 -6.00 -13.47
N ASN A 52 -11.19 -5.14 -12.54
CA ASN A 52 -10.21 -4.11 -12.83
C ASN A 52 -8.87 -4.45 -12.14
N ALA A 53 -7.80 -3.86 -12.63
CA ALA A 53 -6.48 -3.99 -12.05
C ALA A 53 -5.74 -2.65 -12.08
N SER A 54 -5.09 -2.32 -10.97
CA SER A 54 -4.33 -1.08 -10.84
C SER A 54 -3.09 -1.29 -9.99
N LEU A 55 -2.00 -0.62 -10.33
CA LEU A 55 -0.85 -0.45 -9.44
C LEU A 55 -1.09 0.75 -8.52
N VAL A 56 -0.98 0.52 -7.22
CA VAL A 56 -1.02 1.59 -6.22
C VAL A 56 0.32 1.62 -5.50
N THR A 57 0.94 2.79 -5.45
CA THR A 57 2.21 3.02 -4.77
C THR A 57 2.01 4.00 -3.62
N PHE A 58 2.48 3.62 -2.46
CA PHE A 58 2.45 4.38 -1.21
C PHE A 58 3.86 4.85 -0.86
N GLU A 59 4.07 6.15 -0.72
CA GLU A 59 5.27 6.67 -0.10
C GLU A 59 5.31 6.32 1.40
N PRO A 60 6.46 6.43 2.09
CA PRO A 60 6.52 6.18 3.53
C PRO A 60 5.43 6.93 4.31
N CYS A 61 4.81 6.25 5.28
CA CYS A 61 3.70 6.73 6.10
C CYS A 61 2.40 7.03 5.34
N SER A 62 2.38 6.91 4.01
CA SER A 62 1.15 7.12 3.23
C SER A 62 0.20 5.94 3.39
N ARG A 63 -1.10 6.22 3.48
CA ARG A 63 -2.12 5.21 3.74
C ARG A 63 -3.48 5.61 3.22
N THR A 64 -4.32 4.62 2.94
CA THR A 64 -5.75 4.86 2.69
C THR A 64 -6.46 5.23 3.98
N HIS A 65 -7.62 5.87 3.87
CA HIS A 65 -8.63 5.81 4.94
C HIS A 65 -9.11 4.36 5.11
N TRP A 66 -9.78 4.07 6.21
CA TRP A 66 -10.59 2.87 6.31
C TRP A 66 -11.60 2.85 5.16
N HIS A 67 -11.83 1.68 4.58
CA HIS A 67 -12.79 1.53 3.50
C HIS A 67 -13.24 0.07 3.34
N THR A 68 -14.27 -0.13 2.53
CA THR A 68 -14.76 -1.44 2.14
C THR A 68 -14.93 -1.52 0.63
N HIS A 69 -14.92 -2.73 0.10
CA HIS A 69 -15.26 -3.05 -1.27
C HIS A 69 -16.36 -4.09 -1.33
N GLU A 70 -17.44 -3.81 -2.04
CA GLU A 70 -18.59 -4.70 -2.14
C GLU A 70 -18.24 -6.09 -2.71
N LYS A 71 -17.24 -6.17 -3.60
CA LYS A 71 -16.77 -7.42 -4.22
C LYS A 71 -15.46 -7.94 -3.61
N GLY A 72 -15.01 -7.35 -2.50
CA GLY A 72 -13.70 -7.66 -1.94
C GLY A 72 -12.54 -7.13 -2.80
N GLN A 73 -11.32 -7.50 -2.41
CA GLN A 73 -10.10 -7.05 -3.07
C GLN A 73 -8.99 -8.10 -2.94
N LEU A 74 -8.19 -8.26 -3.98
CA LEU A 74 -6.95 -9.01 -3.95
C LEU A 74 -5.79 -8.04 -4.08
N LEU A 75 -4.83 -8.09 -3.15
CA LEU A 75 -3.60 -7.33 -3.22
C LEU A 75 -2.42 -8.25 -3.51
N ILE A 76 -1.63 -7.93 -4.52
CA ILE A 76 -0.40 -8.62 -4.88
C ILE A 76 0.74 -7.65 -4.62
N ILE A 77 1.54 -7.91 -3.59
CA ILE A 77 2.62 -7.00 -3.20
C ILE A 77 3.80 -7.19 -4.14
N LEU A 78 4.24 -6.10 -4.77
CA LEU A 78 5.31 -6.12 -5.77
C LEU A 78 6.65 -5.65 -5.22
N SER A 79 6.66 -4.59 -4.43
CA SER A 79 7.90 -4.00 -3.95
C SER A 79 7.74 -3.28 -2.62
N GLY A 80 8.87 -3.04 -1.96
CA GLY A 80 8.91 -2.32 -0.70
C GLY A 80 8.35 -3.12 0.47
N GLU A 81 7.97 -2.41 1.52
CA GLU A 81 7.39 -2.99 2.73
C GLU A 81 6.31 -2.07 3.29
N GLY A 82 5.18 -2.64 3.64
CA GLY A 82 4.05 -1.90 4.18
C GLY A 82 3.18 -2.74 5.09
N VAL A 83 1.96 -2.30 5.30
CA VAL A 83 1.00 -2.97 6.16
C VAL A 83 -0.40 -2.96 5.54
N VAL A 84 -1.12 -4.05 5.74
CA VAL A 84 -2.58 -4.14 5.53
C VAL A 84 -3.23 -4.47 6.86
N LYS A 85 -4.25 -3.72 7.22
CA LYS A 85 -5.04 -3.96 8.43
C LYS A 85 -6.49 -4.22 8.03
N ILE A 86 -7.01 -5.36 8.47
CA ILE A 86 -8.44 -5.71 8.37
C ILE A 86 -8.99 -5.57 9.79
N GLU A 87 -10.15 -4.94 9.94
CA GLU A 87 -10.79 -4.74 11.25
C GLU A 87 -10.98 -6.09 11.96
N GLY A 88 -10.65 -6.13 13.24
CA GLY A 88 -10.74 -7.36 14.06
C GLY A 88 -9.63 -8.40 13.82
N GLN A 89 -8.72 -8.18 12.86
CA GLN A 89 -7.60 -9.09 12.60
C GLN A 89 -6.26 -8.44 12.99
N LYS A 90 -5.22 -9.26 13.17
CA LYS A 90 -3.85 -8.75 13.34
C LYS A 90 -3.39 -8.05 12.05
N ALA A 91 -2.48 -7.09 12.21
CA ALA A 91 -1.84 -6.45 11.08
C ALA A 91 -1.09 -7.48 10.21
N ILE A 92 -1.19 -7.32 8.91
CA ILE A 92 -0.54 -8.16 7.92
C ILE A 92 0.64 -7.40 7.34
N LYS A 93 1.85 -7.96 7.47
CA LYS A 93 3.03 -7.39 6.84
C LYS A 93 2.95 -7.57 5.32
N ALA A 94 2.95 -6.46 4.60
CA ALA A 94 2.91 -6.43 3.14
C ALA A 94 4.34 -6.39 2.60
N THR A 95 4.85 -7.56 2.14
CA THR A 95 6.19 -7.71 1.55
C THR A 95 6.09 -8.31 0.16
N PRO A 96 7.08 -8.12 -0.72
CA PRO A 96 7.04 -8.62 -2.09
C PRO A 96 6.74 -10.12 -2.17
N GLY A 97 5.81 -10.49 -3.04
CA GLY A 97 5.31 -11.85 -3.22
C GLY A 97 4.13 -12.22 -2.32
N ALA A 98 3.80 -11.40 -1.31
CA ALA A 98 2.59 -11.62 -0.52
C ALA A 98 1.33 -11.41 -1.36
N ILE A 99 0.35 -12.30 -1.18
CA ILE A 99 -0.98 -12.20 -1.77
C ILE A 99 -1.97 -12.07 -0.61
N ILE A 100 -2.60 -10.91 -0.50
CA ILE A 100 -3.52 -10.59 0.60
C ILE A 100 -4.93 -10.56 0.05
N LYS A 101 -5.80 -11.38 0.62
CA LYS A 101 -7.22 -11.48 0.23
C LYS A 101 -8.04 -10.70 1.24
N ILE A 102 -8.88 -9.81 0.73
CA ILE A 102 -9.81 -8.99 1.52
C ILE A 102 -11.20 -9.36 1.06
N ASP A 103 -11.99 -9.91 1.97
CA ASP A 103 -13.34 -10.38 1.69
C ASP A 103 -14.30 -9.21 1.36
N SER A 104 -15.43 -9.54 0.74
CA SER A 104 -16.50 -8.58 0.45
C SER A 104 -16.91 -7.84 1.72
N ASP A 105 -17.01 -6.52 1.62
CA ASP A 105 -17.40 -5.60 2.70
C ASP A 105 -16.51 -5.61 3.95
N ALA A 106 -15.38 -6.31 3.93
CA ALA A 106 -14.42 -6.26 5.03
C ALA A 106 -13.81 -4.85 5.14
N LYS A 107 -13.93 -4.23 6.31
CA LYS A 107 -13.34 -2.93 6.60
C LYS A 107 -11.83 -3.06 6.75
N HIS A 108 -11.08 -2.30 5.98
CA HIS A 108 -9.63 -2.40 5.94
C HIS A 108 -8.96 -1.10 5.51
N PHE A 109 -7.65 -1.03 5.72
CA PHE A 109 -6.77 -0.05 5.08
C PHE A 109 -5.44 -0.69 4.70
N HIS A 110 -4.72 -0.06 3.78
CA HIS A 110 -3.36 -0.42 3.41
C HIS A 110 -2.47 0.81 3.33
N ALA A 111 -1.17 0.60 3.59
CA ALA A 111 -0.21 1.66 3.79
C ALA A 111 1.20 1.25 3.39
N GLY A 112 2.05 2.23 3.06
CA GLY A 112 3.50 2.08 3.11
C GLY A 112 3.99 1.84 4.53
N GLY A 113 5.24 1.46 4.69
CA GLY A 113 5.86 1.35 6.00
C GLY A 113 6.20 2.72 6.60
N LYS A 114 6.79 2.72 7.79
CA LYS A 114 7.20 3.96 8.46
C LYS A 114 8.27 4.71 7.67
N THR A 115 9.22 3.99 7.10
CA THR A 115 10.37 4.54 6.35
C THR A 115 10.51 3.93 4.96
N THR A 116 9.57 3.08 4.57
CA THR A 116 9.60 2.31 3.34
C THR A 116 8.39 2.60 2.48
N GLN A 117 8.62 2.72 1.19
CA GLN A 117 7.59 2.71 0.17
C GLN A 117 7.00 1.29 0.07
N MET A 118 5.76 1.17 -0.39
CA MET A 118 5.13 -0.11 -0.73
C MET A 118 4.33 0.04 -2.02
N ALA A 119 4.47 -0.93 -2.92
CA ALA A 119 3.67 -0.99 -4.13
C ALA A 119 2.96 -2.34 -4.26
N HIS A 120 1.70 -2.30 -4.63
CA HIS A 120 0.89 -3.50 -4.87
C HIS A 120 0.01 -3.36 -6.10
N ILE A 121 -0.30 -4.47 -6.75
CA ILE A 121 -1.44 -4.56 -7.66
C ILE A 121 -2.69 -4.79 -6.82
N SER A 122 -3.71 -3.97 -7.09
CA SER A 122 -5.08 -4.15 -6.60
C SER A 122 -5.91 -4.77 -7.71
N VAL A 123 -6.57 -5.89 -7.42
CA VAL A 123 -7.54 -6.52 -8.31
C VAL A 123 -8.89 -6.56 -7.61
N MET A 124 -9.92 -6.05 -8.28
CA MET A 124 -11.28 -6.01 -7.75
C MET A 124 -12.27 -6.53 -8.77
N GLY A 125 -13.22 -7.35 -8.33
CA GLY A 125 -14.35 -7.75 -9.15
C GLY A 125 -15.20 -6.54 -9.57
N MET A 126 -15.79 -6.57 -10.77
CA MET A 126 -16.60 -5.47 -11.28
C MET A 126 -18.03 -5.96 -11.65
N PRO A 127 -19.05 -5.12 -11.54
CA PRO A 127 -19.03 -3.77 -10.95
C PRO A 127 -18.76 -3.81 -9.44
N ASN A 128 -18.08 -2.80 -8.92
CA ASN A 128 -17.72 -2.70 -7.50
C ASN A 128 -18.07 -1.32 -6.95
N LYS A 129 -18.42 -1.29 -5.68
CA LYS A 129 -18.60 -0.05 -4.91
C LYS A 129 -17.55 0.00 -3.81
N THR A 130 -16.82 1.11 -3.76
CA THR A 130 -15.95 1.43 -2.63
C THR A 130 -16.68 2.37 -1.69
N THR A 131 -16.77 2.01 -0.42
CA THR A 131 -17.28 2.88 0.64
C THR A 131 -16.11 3.37 1.48
N TRP A 132 -15.82 4.67 1.37
CA TRP A 132 -14.78 5.32 2.16
C TRP A 132 -15.33 5.66 3.55
N LEU A 133 -14.55 5.36 4.57
CA LEU A 133 -14.87 5.52 5.99
C LEU A 133 -13.91 6.53 6.63
N GLU A 134 -13.70 6.40 7.94
CA GLU A 134 -12.88 7.32 8.71
C GLU A 134 -11.40 7.30 8.31
N LYS A 135 -10.75 8.41 8.55
CA LYS A 135 -9.31 8.55 8.38
C LYS A 135 -8.59 7.72 9.43
N VAL A 136 -7.55 6.99 9.03
CA VAL A 136 -6.60 6.36 9.96
C VAL A 136 -5.72 7.44 10.56
N SER A 137 -5.77 7.63 11.90
CA SER A 137 -4.93 8.63 12.59
C SER A 137 -3.46 8.20 12.62
N ASP A 138 -2.57 9.12 12.96
CA ASP A 138 -1.14 8.79 13.09
C ASP A 138 -0.90 7.84 14.27
N GLU A 139 -1.62 8.03 15.37
CA GLU A 139 -1.55 7.18 16.57
C GLU A 139 -2.04 5.76 16.26
N GLU A 140 -3.13 5.63 15.50
CA GLU A 140 -3.68 4.34 15.07
C GLU A 140 -2.71 3.63 14.14
N PHE A 141 -2.17 4.34 13.15
CA PHE A 141 -1.18 3.79 12.22
C PHE A 141 0.07 3.28 12.96
N GLU A 142 0.65 4.08 13.87
CA GLU A 142 1.78 3.66 14.70
C GLU A 142 1.44 2.44 15.57
N SER A 143 0.21 2.35 16.07
CA SER A 143 -0.25 1.17 16.82
C SER A 143 -0.26 -0.08 15.95
N VAL A 144 -0.78 0.03 14.73
CA VAL A 144 -0.83 -1.08 13.78
C VAL A 144 0.57 -1.54 13.35
N LEU A 145 1.52 -0.61 13.17
CA LEU A 145 2.91 -0.96 12.87
C LEU A 145 3.58 -1.73 14.01
N ARG A 146 3.23 -1.46 15.27
CA ARG A 146 3.74 -2.24 16.43
C ARG A 146 3.23 -3.67 16.47
N GLU A 147 2.08 -3.97 15.89
CA GLU A 147 1.58 -5.35 15.78
C GLU A 147 2.46 -6.25 14.90
N LEU A 148 3.33 -5.65 14.05
CA LEU A 148 4.22 -6.37 13.14
C LEU A 148 5.57 -6.74 13.77
N GLN A 149 5.88 -6.23 14.96
CA GLN A 149 7.11 -6.47 15.69
C GLN A 149 6.98 -7.71 16.59
#